data_af5bd4f33262243ab2b15e9c0d431300
#
_entry.id   af5bd4f33262243ab2b15e9c0d431300
#
_cell.length_a   1.000
_cell.length_b   1.000
_cell.length_c   1.000
_cell.angle_alpha   90.00
_cell.angle_beta   90.00
_cell.angle_gamma   90.00
#
_symmetry.space_group_name_H-M   'P 1'
#
loop_
_entity.id
_entity.type
_entity.pdbx_description
1 polymer ?
#
loop_
_entity_poly.entity_id
_entity_poly.type
_entity_poly.pdbx_seq_one_letter_code
_entity_poly.pdbx_strand_id
1 'polypeptide(L)'
;MTVRMLSIETLVPDTVIRQEDVTRLFAQQPGMTRLGSRLVRSAFDGAGVATRHTVLPELGTAADRAGSAAGAGAAPSEDVPGGSPRAGGDAAASPFVDPGTGHLLSPGTHARNRIYTEHAKRLFVEAARAALDAAGDGVTAADVTHVITVSCTGFFAPGPDVRVAKDLGLPVDVKRAHFGFMGCNAAFPALQAAATACRADPDAVVLVVCVELCTLHLHVRNDPDTVTGNALFADGAAAAVVSARDVAVPGPTLELVDFETTLAPVGEEELAWSVGDEGFEMILGTYVPRIIDDHVTDALAPLLRRGGISVADIPQWAVHPGGRSILDKVEGRLSLTEWQMLPSREVLRDAGNMSSATILFVLARLLQTGAPGPVAAMAFGPGLSIESALLRLLPAAQR
;
A
#
# COMPACT_ATOMS: atom_id res chain seq x y z
N MET A 1 -0.53 30.46 2.16
CA MET A 1 -1.26 29.69 1.13
C MET A 1 -1.40 28.26 1.62
N THR A 2 -2.60 27.73 1.64
CA THR A 2 -2.89 26.40 2.19
C THR A 2 -2.90 25.35 1.06
N VAL A 3 -1.98 24.40 1.10
CA VAL A 3 -1.96 23.28 0.17
C VAL A 3 -2.78 22.13 0.77
N ARG A 4 -3.73 21.58 0.02
CA ARG A 4 -4.65 20.54 0.51
C ARG A 4 -4.61 19.30 -0.37
N MET A 5 -4.72 18.14 0.22
CA MET A 5 -5.27 16.96 -0.46
C MET A 5 -6.78 17.15 -0.51
N LEU A 6 -7.29 17.41 -1.70
CA LEU A 6 -8.72 17.67 -1.96
C LEU A 6 -9.53 16.38 -1.92
N SER A 7 -8.92 15.28 -2.34
CA SER A 7 -9.49 13.93 -2.33
C SER A 7 -8.43 12.89 -2.12
N ILE A 8 -8.81 11.73 -1.58
CA ILE A 8 -8.01 10.50 -1.54
C ILE A 8 -8.97 9.37 -1.86
N GLU A 9 -8.63 8.58 -2.88
CA GLU A 9 -9.38 7.39 -3.25
C GLU A 9 -8.49 6.15 -3.25
N THR A 10 -9.07 5.03 -2.87
CA THR A 10 -8.37 3.77 -2.69
C THR A 10 -9.05 2.66 -3.47
N LEU A 11 -8.27 1.81 -4.11
CA LEU A 11 -8.74 0.66 -4.87
C LEU A 11 -7.97 -0.59 -4.47
N VAL A 12 -8.67 -1.70 -4.42
CA VAL A 12 -8.08 -3.03 -4.24
C VAL A 12 -8.51 -3.94 -5.38
N PRO A 13 -7.71 -4.93 -5.78
CA PRO A 13 -8.13 -5.98 -6.71
C PRO A 13 -9.33 -6.77 -6.18
N ASP A 14 -10.12 -7.35 -7.10
CA ASP A 14 -11.35 -8.07 -6.77
C ASP A 14 -11.11 -9.38 -5.98
N THR A 15 -9.94 -10.01 -6.17
CA THR A 15 -9.63 -11.27 -5.49
C THR A 15 -9.23 -11.02 -4.05
N VAL A 16 -10.07 -11.48 -3.13
CA VAL A 16 -9.81 -11.47 -1.69
C VAL A 16 -9.23 -12.81 -1.26
N ILE A 17 -8.19 -12.78 -0.45
CA ILE A 17 -7.61 -13.97 0.19
C ILE A 17 -7.61 -13.79 1.72
N ARG A 18 -8.10 -14.83 2.42
CA ARG A 18 -8.12 -14.83 3.90
C ARG A 18 -6.77 -15.30 4.42
N GLN A 19 -6.30 -14.65 5.48
CA GLN A 19 -5.00 -14.96 6.06
C GLN A 19 -4.87 -16.44 6.47
N GLU A 20 -5.91 -17.01 7.06
CA GLU A 20 -5.92 -18.41 7.48
C GLU A 20 -5.78 -19.39 6.30
N ASP A 21 -6.39 -19.09 5.14
CA ASP A 21 -6.32 -19.93 3.95
C ASP A 21 -4.94 -19.87 3.30
N VAL A 22 -4.37 -18.67 3.23
CA VAL A 22 -2.99 -18.46 2.76
C VAL A 22 -1.98 -19.13 3.70
N THR A 23 -2.19 -19.05 5.02
CA THR A 23 -1.35 -19.76 5.99
C THR A 23 -1.32 -21.26 5.72
N ARG A 24 -2.49 -21.87 5.46
CA ARG A 24 -2.58 -23.29 5.09
C ARG A 24 -1.88 -23.59 3.77
N LEU A 25 -2.13 -22.75 2.76
CA LEU A 25 -1.51 -22.89 1.45
C LEU A 25 0.02 -22.90 1.55
N PHE A 26 0.62 -21.90 2.20
CA PHE A 26 2.08 -21.82 2.34
C PHE A 26 2.66 -22.94 3.22
N ALA A 27 2.02 -23.29 4.33
CA ALA A 27 2.50 -24.32 5.25
C ALA A 27 2.51 -25.72 4.64
N GLN A 28 1.77 -25.95 3.55
CA GLN A 28 1.61 -27.25 2.88
C GLN A 28 2.42 -27.34 1.56
N GLN A 29 3.18 -26.31 1.20
CA GLN A 29 3.93 -26.32 -0.06
C GLN A 29 5.03 -27.39 -0.07
N PRO A 30 5.31 -28.01 -1.24
CA PRO A 30 6.48 -28.88 -1.41
C PRO A 30 7.77 -28.18 -1.00
N GLY A 31 8.64 -28.89 -0.29
CA GLY A 31 9.90 -28.32 0.22
C GLY A 31 9.80 -27.58 1.55
N MET A 32 8.57 -27.35 2.08
CA MET A 32 8.38 -26.78 3.40
C MET A 32 8.79 -27.76 4.49
N THR A 33 9.78 -27.37 5.31
CA THR A 33 10.20 -28.16 6.46
C THR A 33 9.18 -28.07 7.61
N ARG A 34 9.27 -28.96 8.60
CA ARG A 34 8.43 -28.84 9.82
C ARG A 34 8.68 -27.53 10.56
N LEU A 35 9.94 -27.05 10.56
CA LEU A 35 10.28 -25.75 11.15
C LEU A 35 9.71 -24.61 10.31
N GLY A 36 9.88 -24.65 8.99
CA GLY A 36 9.29 -23.67 8.06
C GLY A 36 7.77 -23.57 8.19
N SER A 37 7.06 -24.70 8.26
CA SER A 37 5.60 -24.69 8.49
C SER A 37 5.18 -24.08 9.83
N ARG A 38 5.99 -24.23 10.89
CA ARG A 38 5.74 -23.55 12.18
C ARG A 38 6.00 -22.05 12.08
N LEU A 39 7.09 -21.68 11.40
CA LEU A 39 7.43 -20.28 11.15
C LEU A 39 6.32 -19.58 10.36
N VAL A 40 5.83 -20.21 9.28
CA VAL A 40 4.68 -19.69 8.50
C VAL A 40 3.48 -19.42 9.41
N ARG A 41 3.05 -20.40 10.20
CA ARG A 41 1.91 -20.22 11.12
C ARG A 41 2.16 -19.08 12.11
N SER A 42 3.31 -19.06 12.76
CA SER A 42 3.64 -18.02 13.74
C SER A 42 3.68 -16.61 13.12
N ALA A 43 4.28 -16.45 11.94
CA ALA A 43 4.39 -15.17 11.26
C ALA A 43 3.03 -14.67 10.78
N PHE A 44 2.22 -15.56 10.18
CA PHE A 44 0.90 -15.19 9.66
C PHE A 44 -0.09 -14.88 10.78
N ASP A 45 -0.10 -15.65 11.88
CA ASP A 45 -0.94 -15.39 13.06
C ASP A 45 -0.54 -14.07 13.76
N GLY A 46 0.76 -13.76 13.76
CA GLY A 46 1.32 -12.55 14.36
C GLY A 46 1.23 -11.29 13.49
N ALA A 47 0.93 -11.42 12.19
CA ALA A 47 1.00 -10.32 11.22
C ALA A 47 -0.03 -9.19 11.47
N GLY A 48 -1.15 -9.50 12.12
CA GLY A 48 -2.25 -8.54 12.31
C GLY A 48 -3.14 -8.35 11.08
N VAL A 49 -3.02 -9.23 10.09
CA VAL A 49 -3.78 -9.26 8.83
C VAL A 49 -4.90 -10.28 8.93
N ALA A 50 -6.11 -9.96 8.50
CA ALA A 50 -7.22 -10.90 8.38
C ALA A 50 -7.52 -11.24 6.92
N THR A 51 -7.53 -10.21 6.08
CA THR A 51 -7.78 -10.32 4.63
C THR A 51 -6.75 -9.54 3.84
N ARG A 52 -6.53 -9.96 2.60
CA ARG A 52 -5.68 -9.27 1.62
C ARG A 52 -6.29 -9.37 0.23
N HIS A 53 -5.85 -8.48 -0.64
CA HIS A 53 -6.25 -8.47 -2.03
C HIS A 53 -5.08 -8.81 -2.94
N THR A 54 -5.37 -9.44 -4.08
CA THR A 54 -4.36 -9.81 -5.08
C THR A 54 -4.91 -9.71 -6.49
N VAL A 55 -4.04 -9.38 -7.45
CA VAL A 55 -4.35 -9.45 -8.88
C VAL A 55 -4.29 -10.88 -9.44
N LEU A 56 -3.96 -11.86 -8.62
CA LEU A 56 -3.83 -13.27 -8.99
C LEU A 56 -5.07 -14.08 -8.57
N PRO A 57 -6.10 -14.25 -9.43
CA PRO A 57 -7.30 -15.03 -9.10
C PRO A 57 -6.99 -16.48 -8.72
N GLU A 58 -5.97 -17.06 -9.33
CA GLU A 58 -5.51 -18.42 -9.06
C GLU A 58 -4.94 -18.59 -7.64
N LEU A 59 -4.35 -17.55 -7.06
CA LEU A 59 -3.88 -17.58 -5.68
C LEU A 59 -5.07 -17.64 -4.71
N GLY A 60 -6.15 -16.91 -4.97
CA GLY A 60 -7.41 -17.01 -4.23
C GLY A 60 -7.99 -18.43 -4.31
N THR A 61 -8.10 -18.99 -5.52
CA THR A 61 -8.60 -20.35 -5.74
C THR A 61 -7.73 -21.41 -5.03
N ALA A 62 -6.40 -21.28 -5.05
CA ALA A 62 -5.50 -22.20 -4.37
C ALA A 62 -5.62 -22.11 -2.85
N ALA A 63 -5.78 -20.88 -2.30
CA ALA A 63 -5.99 -20.65 -0.88
C ALA A 63 -7.34 -21.25 -0.42
N ASP A 64 -8.42 -21.05 -1.17
CA ASP A 64 -9.75 -21.62 -0.87
C ASP A 64 -9.72 -23.15 -0.85
N ARG A 65 -9.02 -23.79 -1.80
CA ARG A 65 -8.85 -25.26 -1.83
C ARG A 65 -8.10 -25.75 -0.60
N ALA A 66 -7.02 -25.09 -0.19
CA ALA A 66 -6.28 -25.43 1.01
C ALA A 66 -7.12 -25.28 2.29
N GLY A 67 -8.02 -24.29 2.33
CA GLY A 67 -9.01 -24.09 3.39
C GLY A 67 -10.05 -25.21 3.45
N SER A 68 -10.61 -25.56 2.31
CA SER A 68 -11.67 -26.59 2.19
C SER A 68 -11.17 -27.99 2.53
N ALA A 69 -9.93 -28.34 2.17
CA ALA A 69 -9.33 -29.64 2.49
C ALA A 69 -9.17 -29.90 3.99
N ALA A 70 -9.03 -28.85 4.80
CA ALA A 70 -8.96 -28.96 6.27
C ALA A 70 -10.32 -29.21 6.93
N GLY A 71 -11.43 -28.87 6.24
CA GLY A 71 -12.81 -29.07 6.71
C GLY A 71 -13.45 -30.40 6.28
N ALA A 72 -12.83 -31.16 5.39
CA ALA A 72 -13.39 -32.38 4.78
C ALA A 72 -13.23 -33.63 5.66
N GLY A 73 -13.65 -33.53 6.92
CA GLY A 73 -13.99 -34.69 7.78
C GLY A 73 -15.47 -35.06 7.72
N ALA A 74 -16.28 -34.48 6.82
CA ALA A 74 -17.71 -34.78 6.66
C ALA A 74 -18.03 -35.09 5.20
N ALA A 75 -18.81 -36.13 4.98
CA ALA A 75 -19.16 -36.82 3.73
C ALA A 75 -19.73 -35.91 2.61
N PRO A 76 -19.66 -36.35 1.34
CA PRO A 76 -20.05 -35.54 0.19
C PRO A 76 -21.59 -35.41 0.12
N SER A 77 -22.06 -34.19 -0.07
CA SER A 77 -23.43 -33.89 -0.45
C SER A 77 -23.51 -33.71 -1.98
N GLU A 78 -24.56 -34.33 -2.54
CA GLU A 78 -24.87 -34.53 -3.93
C GLU A 78 -25.02 -33.23 -4.76
N ASP A 79 -24.77 -33.39 -6.07
CA ASP A 79 -24.93 -32.52 -7.21
C ASP A 79 -26.10 -31.51 -7.19
N VAL A 80 -25.75 -30.24 -7.55
CA VAL A 80 -26.68 -29.31 -8.18
C VAL A 80 -26.12 -28.92 -9.56
N PRO A 81 -26.79 -29.26 -10.68
CA PRO A 81 -26.37 -28.84 -12.01
C PRO A 81 -27.01 -27.51 -12.39
N GLY A 82 -26.23 -26.56 -12.90
CA GLY A 82 -26.79 -25.42 -13.60
C GLY A 82 -25.97 -24.14 -13.57
N GLY A 83 -24.89 -24.10 -14.33
CA GLY A 83 -24.20 -22.86 -14.69
C GLY A 83 -23.51 -23.02 -16.03
N SER A 84 -24.03 -22.39 -17.07
CA SER A 84 -23.49 -22.45 -18.43
C SER A 84 -22.03 -21.95 -18.48
N PRO A 85 -21.16 -22.59 -19.26
CA PRO A 85 -19.77 -22.15 -19.42
C PRO A 85 -19.72 -20.86 -20.24
N ARG A 86 -19.13 -19.81 -19.67
CA ARG A 86 -18.71 -18.63 -20.45
C ARG A 86 -17.55 -19.05 -21.37
N ALA A 87 -17.65 -18.64 -22.64
CA ALA A 87 -16.78 -18.96 -23.73
C ALA A 87 -15.29 -18.80 -23.40
N GLY A 88 -14.52 -19.88 -23.65
CA GLY A 88 -13.08 -19.94 -23.48
C GLY A 88 -12.35 -19.10 -24.52
N GLY A 89 -11.55 -18.13 -24.02
CA GLY A 89 -10.28 -17.85 -24.65
C GLY A 89 -9.25 -18.78 -23.99
N ASP A 90 -8.26 -19.26 -24.72
CA ASP A 90 -7.14 -20.05 -24.20
C ASP A 90 -6.49 -19.26 -23.03
N ALA A 91 -6.93 -19.53 -21.81
CA ALA A 91 -6.29 -19.01 -20.62
C ALA A 91 -4.95 -19.72 -20.53
N ALA A 92 -3.89 -19.06 -20.95
CA ALA A 92 -2.53 -19.53 -20.70
C ALA A 92 -2.44 -19.90 -19.22
N ALA A 93 -1.95 -21.13 -18.92
CA ALA A 93 -1.83 -21.60 -17.54
C ALA A 93 -1.13 -20.56 -16.69
N SER A 94 -1.67 -20.26 -15.50
CA SER A 94 -1.09 -19.30 -14.58
C SER A 94 0.37 -19.65 -14.29
N PRO A 95 1.28 -18.70 -14.36
CA PRO A 95 2.67 -18.96 -13.99
C PRO A 95 2.89 -19.08 -12.48
N PHE A 96 1.88 -18.78 -11.63
CA PHE A 96 2.01 -18.73 -10.18
C PHE A 96 1.47 -19.94 -9.45
N VAL A 97 0.52 -20.65 -10.05
CA VAL A 97 -0.12 -21.82 -9.43
C VAL A 97 -0.24 -22.94 -10.44
N ASP A 98 0.24 -24.12 -10.08
CA ASP A 98 0.01 -25.34 -10.87
C ASP A 98 -1.48 -25.73 -10.80
N PRO A 99 -2.17 -25.78 -11.94
CA PRO A 99 -3.63 -25.99 -11.95
C PRO A 99 -4.05 -27.40 -11.50
N GLY A 100 -3.16 -28.40 -11.64
CA GLY A 100 -3.43 -29.78 -11.26
C GLY A 100 -3.24 -30.06 -9.78
N THR A 101 -2.18 -29.50 -9.19
CA THR A 101 -1.81 -29.73 -7.79
C THR A 101 -2.21 -28.61 -6.85
N GLY A 102 -2.42 -27.38 -7.35
CA GLY A 102 -2.62 -26.18 -6.55
C GLY A 102 -1.32 -25.69 -5.89
N HIS A 103 -0.18 -26.24 -6.24
CA HIS A 103 1.10 -25.81 -5.69
C HIS A 103 1.53 -24.46 -6.26
N LEU A 104 2.16 -23.64 -5.41
CA LEU A 104 2.76 -22.40 -5.83
C LEU A 104 4.00 -22.64 -6.68
N LEU A 105 4.11 -21.93 -7.78
CA LEU A 105 5.22 -21.95 -8.70
C LEU A 105 6.11 -20.71 -8.45
N SER A 106 7.34 -20.73 -8.95
CA SER A 106 8.27 -19.59 -8.86
C SER A 106 8.57 -19.04 -10.25
N PRO A 107 7.66 -18.22 -10.83
CA PRO A 107 7.92 -17.59 -12.13
C PRO A 107 9.09 -16.61 -12.04
N GLY A 108 9.85 -16.51 -13.13
CA GLY A 108 10.95 -15.56 -13.23
C GLY A 108 10.46 -14.10 -13.29
N THR A 109 11.38 -13.16 -13.05
CA THR A 109 11.12 -11.71 -12.98
C THR A 109 10.40 -11.18 -14.22
N HIS A 110 10.75 -11.66 -15.42
CA HIS A 110 10.06 -11.26 -16.65
C HIS A 110 8.56 -11.60 -16.62
N ALA A 111 8.20 -12.81 -16.19
CA ALA A 111 6.79 -13.22 -16.13
C ALA A 111 6.00 -12.40 -15.08
N ARG A 112 6.60 -12.14 -13.92
CA ARG A 112 6.01 -11.29 -12.86
C ARG A 112 5.80 -9.86 -13.35
N ASN A 113 6.83 -9.26 -13.98
CA ASN A 113 6.76 -7.90 -14.49
C ASN A 113 5.79 -7.75 -15.68
N ARG A 114 5.58 -8.80 -16.48
CA ARG A 114 4.55 -8.82 -17.52
C ARG A 114 3.15 -8.68 -16.93
N ILE A 115 2.86 -9.44 -15.87
CA ILE A 115 1.57 -9.38 -15.16
C ILE A 115 1.42 -8.04 -14.44
N TYR A 116 2.49 -7.56 -13.79
CA TYR A 116 2.51 -6.20 -13.24
C TYR A 116 2.10 -5.17 -14.30
N THR A 117 2.74 -5.20 -15.47
CA THR A 117 2.47 -4.23 -16.56
C THR A 117 1.02 -4.26 -17.01
N GLU A 118 0.41 -5.45 -17.08
CA GLU A 118 -0.98 -5.63 -17.48
C GLU A 118 -1.95 -5.00 -16.45
N HIS A 119 -1.82 -5.37 -15.18
CA HIS A 119 -2.73 -4.91 -14.12
C HIS A 119 -2.45 -3.48 -13.67
N ALA A 120 -1.17 -3.08 -13.53
CA ALA A 120 -0.81 -1.77 -13.04
C ALA A 120 -1.28 -0.65 -13.99
N LYS A 121 -1.21 -0.86 -15.31
CA LYS A 121 -1.73 0.13 -16.29
C LYS A 121 -3.17 0.51 -16.03
N ARG A 122 -4.02 -0.48 -15.70
CA ARG A 122 -5.43 -0.26 -15.39
C ARG A 122 -5.59 0.41 -14.03
N LEU A 123 -4.96 -0.10 -12.99
CA LEU A 123 -5.10 0.39 -11.63
C LEU A 123 -4.62 1.84 -11.46
N PHE A 124 -3.52 2.25 -12.13
CA PHE A 124 -3.06 3.63 -12.12
C PHE A 124 -4.13 4.59 -12.69
N VAL A 125 -4.77 4.21 -13.78
CA VAL A 125 -5.79 5.04 -14.44
C VAL A 125 -7.08 5.08 -13.63
N GLU A 126 -7.51 3.93 -13.10
CA GLU A 126 -8.74 3.81 -12.31
C GLU A 126 -8.63 4.60 -11.00
N ALA A 127 -7.52 4.45 -10.26
CA ALA A 127 -7.28 5.21 -9.03
C ALA A 127 -7.20 6.72 -9.29
N ALA A 128 -6.49 7.12 -10.35
CA ALA A 128 -6.37 8.51 -10.76
C ALA A 128 -7.75 9.12 -11.10
N ARG A 129 -8.57 8.39 -11.85
CA ARG A 129 -9.94 8.82 -12.21
C ARG A 129 -10.80 8.96 -10.97
N ALA A 130 -10.80 7.95 -10.10
CA ALA A 130 -11.58 7.98 -8.87
C ALA A 130 -11.23 9.19 -7.99
N ALA A 131 -9.93 9.51 -7.85
CA ALA A 131 -9.49 10.66 -7.08
C ALA A 131 -9.93 12.00 -7.71
N LEU A 132 -9.90 12.12 -9.04
CA LEU A 132 -10.41 13.32 -9.74
C LEU A 132 -11.90 13.45 -9.57
N ASP A 133 -12.67 12.38 -9.76
CA ASP A 133 -14.13 12.38 -9.59
C ASP A 133 -14.53 12.76 -8.15
N ALA A 134 -13.78 12.26 -7.14
CA ALA A 134 -14.01 12.58 -5.73
C ALA A 134 -13.64 14.03 -5.34
N ALA A 135 -12.74 14.68 -6.08
CA ALA A 135 -12.42 16.09 -5.88
C ALA A 135 -13.60 17.03 -6.26
N GLY A 136 -14.58 16.52 -7.00
CA GLY A 136 -15.78 17.22 -7.42
C GLY A 136 -15.56 18.20 -8.58
N ASP A 137 -16.61 18.96 -8.92
CA ASP A 137 -16.65 19.82 -10.12
C ASP A 137 -15.63 20.96 -10.10
N GLY A 138 -14.98 21.21 -8.96
CA GLY A 138 -13.94 22.25 -8.81
C GLY A 138 -12.61 21.93 -9.46
N VAL A 139 -12.37 20.64 -9.79
CA VAL A 139 -11.12 20.16 -10.41
C VAL A 139 -11.45 19.08 -11.43
N THR A 140 -11.03 19.30 -12.67
CA THR A 140 -11.22 18.36 -13.79
C THR A 140 -9.89 17.85 -14.33
N ALA A 141 -9.92 16.86 -15.20
CA ALA A 141 -8.73 16.36 -15.88
C ALA A 141 -7.96 17.47 -16.65
N ALA A 142 -8.68 18.47 -17.19
CA ALA A 142 -8.10 19.59 -17.91
C ALA A 142 -7.31 20.57 -16.99
N ASP A 143 -7.58 20.54 -15.69
CA ASP A 143 -6.89 21.36 -14.70
C ASP A 143 -5.57 20.75 -14.21
N VAL A 144 -5.34 19.45 -14.44
CA VAL A 144 -4.18 18.75 -13.93
C VAL A 144 -2.90 19.26 -14.59
N THR A 145 -2.02 19.84 -13.79
CA THR A 145 -0.73 20.39 -14.21
C THR A 145 0.43 19.42 -14.00
N HIS A 146 0.29 18.50 -13.05
CA HIS A 146 1.34 17.53 -12.70
C HIS A 146 0.73 16.16 -12.43
N VAL A 147 1.43 15.11 -12.86
CA VAL A 147 1.19 13.72 -12.50
C VAL A 147 2.43 13.15 -11.83
N ILE A 148 2.28 12.63 -10.62
CA ILE A 148 3.32 11.94 -9.88
C ILE A 148 2.84 10.52 -9.63
N THR A 149 3.54 9.54 -10.19
CA THR A 149 3.24 8.11 -9.99
C THR A 149 4.28 7.47 -9.09
N VAL A 150 3.85 6.48 -8.30
CA VAL A 150 4.70 5.76 -7.34
C VAL A 150 4.50 4.26 -7.52
N SER A 151 5.59 3.50 -7.62
CA SER A 151 5.56 2.04 -7.52
C SER A 151 6.93 1.44 -7.27
N CYS A 152 6.96 0.38 -6.46
CA CYS A 152 8.16 -0.38 -6.12
C CYS A 152 8.10 -1.83 -6.59
N THR A 153 6.98 -2.28 -7.14
CA THR A 153 6.68 -3.70 -7.40
C THR A 153 6.72 -4.09 -8.88
N GLY A 154 7.14 -3.18 -9.74
CA GLY A 154 7.35 -3.43 -11.16
C GLY A 154 7.62 -2.14 -11.93
N PHE A 155 7.92 -2.29 -13.22
CA PHE A 155 8.25 -1.16 -14.09
C PHE A 155 7.95 -1.46 -15.55
N PHE A 156 7.60 -0.43 -16.30
CA PHE A 156 7.44 -0.48 -17.75
C PHE A 156 7.66 0.91 -18.37
N ALA A 157 8.00 0.93 -19.64
CA ALA A 157 8.14 2.16 -20.42
C ALA A 157 7.38 2.03 -21.76
N PRO A 158 6.61 3.08 -22.20
CA PRO A 158 6.34 4.34 -21.50
C PRO A 158 5.67 4.11 -20.14
N GLY A 159 6.04 4.91 -19.12
CA GLY A 159 5.68 4.70 -17.73
C GLY A 159 4.21 4.93 -17.39
N PRO A 160 3.82 4.63 -16.13
CA PRO A 160 2.46 4.84 -15.65
C PRO A 160 2.01 6.30 -15.72
N ASP A 161 2.92 7.24 -15.56
CA ASP A 161 2.71 8.68 -15.72
C ASP A 161 2.20 9.04 -17.12
N VAL A 162 2.79 8.44 -18.16
CA VAL A 162 2.36 8.61 -19.57
C VAL A 162 0.99 7.96 -19.77
N ARG A 163 0.75 6.79 -19.15
CA ARG A 163 -0.50 6.07 -19.28
C ARG A 163 -1.66 6.85 -18.68
N VAL A 164 -1.49 7.34 -17.44
CA VAL A 164 -2.47 8.19 -16.76
C VAL A 164 -2.78 9.43 -17.58
N ALA A 165 -1.73 10.14 -18.07
CA ALA A 165 -1.91 11.36 -18.84
C ALA A 165 -2.73 11.12 -20.11
N LYS A 166 -2.46 10.04 -20.85
CA LYS A 166 -3.16 9.72 -22.09
C LYS A 166 -4.60 9.26 -21.88
N ASP A 167 -4.81 8.35 -20.93
CA ASP A 167 -6.13 7.71 -20.73
C ASP A 167 -7.13 8.60 -20.01
N LEU A 168 -6.68 9.60 -19.25
CA LEU A 168 -7.52 10.62 -18.67
C LEU A 168 -7.66 11.87 -19.55
N GLY A 169 -6.93 11.96 -20.67
CA GLY A 169 -6.97 13.12 -21.55
C GLY A 169 -6.41 14.39 -20.88
N LEU A 170 -5.36 14.25 -20.06
CA LEU A 170 -4.71 15.38 -19.41
C LEU A 170 -4.05 16.33 -20.43
N PRO A 171 -3.75 17.60 -20.07
CA PRO A 171 -3.07 18.54 -20.93
C PRO A 171 -1.77 17.97 -21.52
N VAL A 172 -1.45 18.33 -22.76
CA VAL A 172 -0.28 17.78 -23.48
C VAL A 172 1.05 18.19 -22.85
N ASP A 173 1.06 19.28 -22.11
CA ASP A 173 2.20 19.86 -21.39
C ASP A 173 2.24 19.48 -19.90
N VAL A 174 1.37 18.53 -19.46
CA VAL A 174 1.36 18.04 -18.08
C VAL A 174 2.76 17.57 -17.66
N LYS A 175 3.24 18.09 -16.55
CA LYS A 175 4.53 17.72 -15.97
C LYS A 175 4.41 16.35 -15.29
N ARG A 176 5.40 15.50 -15.46
CA ARG A 176 5.33 14.10 -15.03
C ARG A 176 6.57 13.69 -14.25
N ALA A 177 6.36 12.93 -13.18
CA ALA A 177 7.42 12.30 -12.40
C ALA A 177 6.99 10.88 -12.00
N HIS A 178 7.98 10.01 -11.79
CA HIS A 178 7.78 8.67 -11.25
C HIS A 178 8.77 8.41 -10.11
N PHE A 179 8.26 8.04 -8.94
CA PHE A 179 9.05 7.59 -7.80
C PHE A 179 9.05 6.07 -7.77
N GLY A 180 10.17 5.47 -8.13
CA GLY A 180 10.37 4.02 -8.15
C GLY A 180 11.35 3.56 -7.09
N PHE A 181 11.20 2.35 -6.58
CA PHE A 181 12.16 1.69 -5.68
C PHE A 181 12.49 2.43 -4.36
N MET A 182 11.61 3.32 -3.90
CA MET A 182 11.79 4.01 -2.62
C MET A 182 11.14 3.28 -1.43
N GLY A 183 10.24 2.34 -1.70
CA GLY A 183 9.62 1.51 -0.67
C GLY A 183 8.31 2.03 -0.10
N CYS A 184 7.97 1.48 1.07
CA CYS A 184 6.66 1.74 1.70
C CYS A 184 6.42 3.21 2.08
N ASN A 185 7.47 4.01 2.20
CA ASN A 185 7.38 5.44 2.53
C ASN A 185 7.28 6.35 1.29
N ALA A 186 7.34 5.82 0.06
CA ALA A 186 7.47 6.59 -1.18
C ALA A 186 6.30 7.56 -1.45
N ALA A 187 5.14 7.35 -0.84
CA ALA A 187 4.04 8.31 -0.91
C ALA A 187 4.40 9.68 -0.27
N PHE A 188 5.27 9.72 0.75
CA PHE A 188 5.65 10.96 1.40
C PHE A 188 6.47 11.90 0.50
N PRO A 189 7.60 11.47 -0.11
CA PRO A 189 8.31 12.31 -1.05
C PRO A 189 7.46 12.69 -2.26
N ALA A 190 6.51 11.84 -2.69
CA ALA A 190 5.56 12.19 -3.74
C ALA A 190 4.59 13.31 -3.30
N LEU A 191 4.03 13.23 -2.09
CA LEU A 191 3.17 14.27 -1.51
C LEU A 191 3.95 15.56 -1.22
N GLN A 192 5.21 15.45 -0.77
CA GLN A 192 6.08 16.60 -0.56
C GLN A 192 6.39 17.31 -1.89
N ALA A 193 6.67 16.55 -2.96
CA ALA A 193 6.87 17.11 -4.30
C ALA A 193 5.59 17.81 -4.81
N ALA A 194 4.42 17.21 -4.58
CA ALA A 194 3.13 17.81 -4.91
C ALA A 194 2.90 19.12 -4.15
N ALA A 195 3.15 19.11 -2.82
CA ALA A 195 3.03 20.32 -2.01
C ALA A 195 4.00 21.42 -2.45
N THR A 196 5.22 21.05 -2.84
CA THR A 196 6.23 21.98 -3.36
C THR A 196 5.79 22.61 -4.67
N ALA A 197 5.25 21.80 -5.60
CA ALA A 197 4.69 22.31 -6.86
C ALA A 197 3.54 23.31 -6.61
N CYS A 198 2.62 23.00 -5.71
CA CYS A 198 1.51 23.88 -5.35
C CYS A 198 1.95 25.15 -4.61
N ARG A 199 3.05 25.11 -3.84
CA ARG A 199 3.63 26.30 -3.19
C ARG A 199 4.33 27.21 -4.19
N ALA A 200 4.94 26.63 -5.23
CA ALA A 200 5.61 27.38 -6.31
C ALA A 200 4.61 27.98 -7.31
N ASP A 201 3.49 27.29 -7.55
CA ASP A 201 2.43 27.68 -8.46
C ASP A 201 1.07 27.47 -7.78
N PRO A 202 0.39 28.56 -7.34
CA PRO A 202 -0.90 28.48 -6.67
C PRO A 202 -2.03 27.84 -7.50
N ASP A 203 -1.89 27.87 -8.81
CA ASP A 203 -2.84 27.27 -9.74
C ASP A 203 -2.54 25.80 -10.04
N ALA A 204 -1.44 25.26 -9.51
CA ALA A 204 -1.10 23.86 -9.72
C ALA A 204 -2.17 22.91 -9.17
N VAL A 205 -2.47 21.89 -9.96
CA VAL A 205 -3.23 20.72 -9.57
C VAL A 205 -2.35 19.50 -9.82
N VAL A 206 -2.03 18.78 -8.76
CA VAL A 206 -1.12 17.63 -8.79
C VAL A 206 -1.88 16.36 -8.48
N LEU A 207 -1.82 15.41 -9.39
CA LEU A 207 -2.37 14.08 -9.22
C LEU A 207 -1.26 13.13 -8.77
N VAL A 208 -1.35 12.60 -7.54
CA VAL A 208 -0.42 11.61 -6.97
C VAL A 208 -1.09 10.25 -7.01
N VAL A 209 -0.43 9.25 -7.60
CA VAL A 209 -0.99 7.89 -7.76
C VAL A 209 0.02 6.84 -7.35
N CYS A 210 -0.33 6.01 -6.36
CA CYS A 210 0.47 4.89 -5.86
C CYS A 210 -0.19 3.57 -6.25
N VAL A 211 0.57 2.65 -6.86
CA VAL A 211 0.08 1.30 -7.21
C VAL A 211 1.13 0.27 -6.86
N GLU A 212 0.74 -0.72 -6.06
CA GLU A 212 1.64 -1.78 -5.65
C GLU A 212 0.99 -3.15 -5.81
N LEU A 213 1.71 -4.07 -6.44
CA LEU A 213 1.30 -5.45 -6.68
C LEU A 213 2.31 -6.39 -6.02
N CYS A 214 2.36 -6.33 -4.69
CA CYS A 214 3.37 -7.02 -3.89
C CYS A 214 3.22 -8.54 -3.95
N THR A 215 1.99 -9.05 -4.16
CA THR A 215 1.74 -10.49 -4.26
C THR A 215 2.43 -11.14 -5.45
N LEU A 216 2.83 -10.35 -6.45
CA LEU A 216 3.64 -10.83 -7.57
C LEU A 216 5.06 -11.26 -7.16
N HIS A 217 5.51 -10.91 -5.95
CA HIS A 217 6.85 -11.22 -5.45
C HIS A 217 6.82 -12.20 -4.26
N LEU A 218 5.73 -12.93 -4.07
CA LEU A 218 5.65 -14.02 -3.11
C LEU A 218 6.59 -15.18 -3.50
N HIS A 219 7.24 -15.78 -2.49
CA HIS A 219 8.16 -16.90 -2.63
C HIS A 219 7.87 -18.00 -1.61
N VAL A 220 8.06 -19.27 -2.00
CA VAL A 220 8.00 -20.40 -1.09
C VAL A 220 9.41 -20.70 -0.59
N ARG A 221 9.76 -20.18 0.56
CA ARG A 221 11.07 -20.36 1.21
C ARG A 221 10.89 -20.64 2.71
N ASN A 222 11.93 -21.17 3.36
CA ASN A 222 11.93 -21.51 4.79
C ASN A 222 12.63 -20.45 5.66
N ASP A 223 13.05 -19.32 5.09
CA ASP A 223 13.72 -18.24 5.82
C ASP A 223 12.73 -17.26 6.45
N PRO A 224 13.06 -16.64 7.59
CA PRO A 224 12.15 -15.75 8.33
C PRO A 224 11.71 -14.52 7.55
N ASP A 225 12.59 -13.90 6.78
CA ASP A 225 12.32 -12.63 6.10
C ASP A 225 11.30 -12.82 4.98
N THR A 226 11.50 -13.84 4.14
CA THR A 226 10.53 -14.22 3.10
C THR A 226 9.16 -14.59 3.71
N VAL A 227 9.16 -15.38 4.79
CA VAL A 227 7.90 -15.80 5.45
C VAL A 227 7.17 -14.60 6.05
N THR A 228 7.91 -13.66 6.66
CA THR A 228 7.33 -12.42 7.21
C THR A 228 6.75 -11.56 6.11
N GLY A 229 7.47 -11.34 5.01
CA GLY A 229 6.97 -10.63 3.83
C GLY A 229 5.69 -11.27 3.27
N ASN A 230 5.70 -12.58 3.07
CA ASN A 230 4.53 -13.33 2.61
C ASN A 230 3.31 -13.18 3.55
N ALA A 231 3.54 -12.99 4.85
CA ALA A 231 2.46 -12.82 5.83
C ALA A 231 1.80 -11.43 5.81
N LEU A 232 2.48 -10.42 5.24
CA LEU A 232 2.08 -9.01 5.34
C LEU A 232 1.59 -8.43 4.02
N PHE A 233 2.33 -8.68 2.90
CA PHE A 233 2.16 -7.93 1.67
C PHE A 233 0.91 -8.29 0.88
N ALA A 234 0.32 -7.26 0.25
CA ALA A 234 -0.91 -7.29 -0.52
C ALA A 234 -0.82 -6.37 -1.75
N ASP A 235 -1.83 -6.39 -2.60
CA ASP A 235 -1.94 -5.52 -3.76
C ASP A 235 -2.97 -4.43 -3.52
N GLY A 236 -2.69 -3.23 -4.01
CA GLY A 236 -3.61 -2.10 -3.92
C GLY A 236 -3.13 -0.87 -4.66
N ALA A 237 -4.03 0.06 -4.84
CA ALA A 237 -3.80 1.35 -5.46
C ALA A 237 -4.46 2.46 -4.65
N ALA A 238 -3.85 3.63 -4.65
CA ALA A 238 -4.45 4.83 -4.06
C ALA A 238 -4.04 6.07 -4.86
N ALA A 239 -4.91 7.06 -4.92
CA ALA A 239 -4.58 8.33 -5.54
C ALA A 239 -5.11 9.51 -4.72
N ALA A 240 -4.43 10.64 -4.83
CA ALA A 240 -4.82 11.89 -4.20
C ALA A 240 -4.71 13.05 -5.19
N VAL A 241 -5.64 13.99 -5.12
CA VAL A 241 -5.55 15.29 -5.79
C VAL A 241 -5.05 16.33 -4.80
N VAL A 242 -3.95 16.99 -5.14
CA VAL A 242 -3.32 18.01 -4.30
C VAL A 242 -3.36 19.37 -5.01
N SER A 243 -3.82 20.40 -4.32
CA SER A 243 -3.84 21.77 -4.87
C SER A 243 -3.86 22.81 -3.77
N ALA A 244 -3.43 24.03 -4.12
CA ALA A 244 -3.58 25.23 -3.29
C ALA A 244 -4.77 26.08 -3.72
N ARG A 245 -5.46 25.72 -4.78
CA ARG A 245 -6.65 26.43 -5.26
C ARG A 245 -7.74 26.47 -4.19
N ASP A 246 -8.43 27.57 -4.09
CA ASP A 246 -9.63 27.68 -3.25
C ASP A 246 -10.85 27.16 -3.99
N VAL A 247 -10.99 25.84 -4.01
CA VAL A 247 -12.11 25.14 -4.64
C VAL A 247 -12.97 24.46 -3.58
N ALA A 248 -14.28 24.45 -3.82
CA ALA A 248 -15.21 23.68 -3.00
C ALA A 248 -15.10 22.20 -3.34
N VAL A 249 -14.92 21.37 -2.32
CA VAL A 249 -14.88 19.92 -2.45
C VAL A 249 -16.01 19.28 -1.64
N PRO A 250 -16.49 18.09 -2.03
CA PRO A 250 -17.67 17.47 -1.40
C PRO A 250 -17.47 17.04 0.04
N GLY A 251 -16.22 16.81 0.47
CA GLY A 251 -15.87 16.20 1.76
C GLY A 251 -14.82 16.97 2.56
N PRO A 252 -14.38 16.39 3.67
CA PRO A 252 -13.24 16.89 4.43
C PRO A 252 -11.94 16.76 3.63
N THR A 253 -10.97 17.62 3.93
CA THR A 253 -9.67 17.67 3.24
C THR A 253 -8.52 17.58 4.25
N LEU A 254 -7.32 17.26 3.76
CA LEU A 254 -6.09 17.28 4.56
C LEU A 254 -5.16 18.39 4.06
N GLU A 255 -4.92 19.39 4.91
CA GLU A 255 -3.85 20.38 4.67
C GLU A 255 -2.49 19.71 4.83
N LEU A 256 -1.59 19.95 3.88
CA LEU A 256 -0.19 19.51 3.92
C LEU A 256 0.65 20.62 4.55
N VAL A 257 0.87 20.54 5.87
CA VAL A 257 1.52 21.61 6.63
C VAL A 257 3.04 21.56 6.45
N ASP A 258 3.65 20.41 6.79
CA ASP A 258 5.11 20.26 6.74
C ASP A 258 5.52 18.78 6.60
N PHE A 259 6.76 18.55 6.16
CA PHE A 259 7.34 17.21 5.95
C PHE A 259 8.74 17.14 6.56
N GLU A 260 9.12 15.94 6.99
CA GLU A 260 10.47 15.64 7.49
C GLU A 260 10.93 14.27 6.97
N THR A 261 12.16 14.22 6.51
CA THR A 261 12.87 12.99 6.11
C THR A 261 14.04 12.77 7.04
N THR A 262 14.14 11.60 7.63
CA THR A 262 15.27 11.19 8.47
C THR A 262 15.83 9.87 7.97
N LEU A 263 17.13 9.82 7.72
CA LEU A 263 17.85 8.56 7.49
C LEU A 263 18.40 8.09 8.84
N ALA A 264 17.97 6.91 9.27
CA ALA A 264 18.53 6.30 10.49
C ALA A 264 19.99 5.94 10.25
N PRO A 265 20.87 6.04 11.25
CA PRO A 265 22.30 5.75 11.09
C PRO A 265 22.60 4.25 10.94
N VAL A 266 21.59 3.40 11.09
CA VAL A 266 21.66 1.94 11.05
C VAL A 266 20.43 1.38 10.33
N GLY A 267 20.50 0.12 9.85
CA GLY A 267 19.35 -0.59 9.31
C GLY A 267 19.31 -0.66 7.78
N GLU A 268 20.36 -0.24 7.08
CA GLU A 268 20.44 -0.33 5.62
C GLU A 268 20.25 -1.77 5.12
N GLU A 269 20.84 -2.76 5.81
CA GLU A 269 20.74 -4.17 5.46
C GLU A 269 19.46 -4.85 6.00
N GLU A 270 18.73 -4.18 6.91
CA GLU A 270 17.55 -4.76 7.58
C GLU A 270 16.26 -4.54 6.80
N LEU A 271 16.20 -3.51 5.96
CA LEU A 271 15.08 -3.23 5.08
C LEU A 271 15.60 -2.84 3.70
N ALA A 272 15.65 -3.81 2.82
CA ALA A 272 16.18 -3.64 1.47
C ALA A 272 15.50 -4.60 0.50
N TRP A 273 15.59 -4.33 -0.79
CA TRP A 273 15.28 -5.31 -1.81
C TRP A 273 16.09 -5.08 -3.08
N SER A 274 16.22 -6.16 -3.84
CA SER A 274 16.90 -6.18 -5.12
C SER A 274 16.07 -6.89 -6.17
N VAL A 275 16.39 -6.65 -7.43
CA VAL A 275 15.80 -7.38 -8.55
C VAL A 275 16.56 -8.68 -8.73
N GLY A 276 15.90 -9.80 -8.46
CA GLY A 276 16.43 -11.15 -8.65
C GLY A 276 15.87 -11.84 -9.89
N ASP A 277 16.29 -13.07 -10.11
CA ASP A 277 15.84 -13.87 -11.25
C ASP A 277 14.37 -14.33 -11.12
N GLU A 278 13.91 -14.54 -9.89
CA GLU A 278 12.55 -15.01 -9.57
C GLU A 278 11.64 -13.89 -9.03
N GLY A 279 11.91 -12.65 -9.35
CA GLY A 279 11.16 -11.48 -8.87
C GLY A 279 12.02 -10.56 -8.04
N PHE A 280 11.37 -9.72 -7.22
CA PHE A 280 12.10 -8.84 -6.30
C PHE A 280 12.30 -9.57 -4.98
N GLU A 281 13.54 -9.62 -4.55
CA GLU A 281 13.95 -10.26 -3.31
C GLU A 281 14.01 -9.19 -2.22
N MET A 282 13.17 -9.36 -1.19
CA MET A 282 13.08 -8.41 -0.09
C MET A 282 13.67 -8.98 1.19
N ILE A 283 14.45 -8.14 1.87
CA ILE A 283 14.89 -8.34 3.24
C ILE A 283 13.97 -7.50 4.13
N LEU A 284 13.29 -8.17 5.05
CA LEU A 284 12.51 -7.53 6.11
C LEU A 284 13.01 -8.09 7.45
N GLY A 285 14.15 -7.56 7.88
CA GLY A 285 14.88 -8.03 9.04
C GLY A 285 14.09 -7.92 10.34
N THR A 286 14.31 -8.86 11.23
CA THR A 286 13.62 -8.92 12.53
C THR A 286 14.00 -7.75 13.46
N TYR A 287 15.07 -7.01 13.14
CA TYR A 287 15.51 -5.83 13.89
C TYR A 287 14.82 -4.53 13.48
N VAL A 288 14.12 -4.47 12.34
CA VAL A 288 13.43 -3.26 11.86
C VAL A 288 12.53 -2.63 12.94
N PRO A 289 11.66 -3.37 13.66
CA PRO A 289 10.83 -2.77 14.71
C PRO A 289 11.64 -2.14 15.85
N ARG A 290 12.80 -2.71 16.19
CA ARG A 290 13.68 -2.16 17.23
C ARG A 290 14.36 -0.87 16.75
N ILE A 291 14.85 -0.85 15.53
CA ILE A 291 15.49 0.35 14.96
C ILE A 291 14.47 1.51 14.93
N ILE A 292 13.22 1.24 14.53
CA ILE A 292 12.14 2.22 14.58
C ILE A 292 11.90 2.70 16.01
N ASP A 293 11.80 1.79 16.98
CA ASP A 293 11.65 2.11 18.39
C ASP A 293 12.76 3.06 18.89
N ASP A 294 14.00 2.78 18.52
CA ASP A 294 15.16 3.55 18.95
C ASP A 294 15.21 4.96 18.31
N HIS A 295 14.70 5.15 17.09
CA HIS A 295 14.90 6.38 16.30
C HIS A 295 13.64 7.21 16.02
N VAL A 296 12.42 6.68 16.18
CA VAL A 296 11.20 7.39 15.76
C VAL A 296 10.97 8.71 16.47
N THR A 297 11.33 8.82 17.76
CA THR A 297 11.18 10.06 18.53
C THR A 297 12.08 11.17 17.98
N ASP A 298 13.34 10.86 17.72
CA ASP A 298 14.31 11.80 17.20
C ASP A 298 14.00 12.21 15.76
N ALA A 299 13.52 11.26 14.95
CA ALA A 299 13.09 11.53 13.58
C ALA A 299 11.88 12.49 13.52
N LEU A 300 10.94 12.38 14.47
CA LEU A 300 9.75 13.20 14.50
C LEU A 300 10.02 14.60 15.12
N ALA A 301 11.00 14.72 15.99
CA ALA A 301 11.27 15.93 16.77
C ALA A 301 11.48 17.21 15.93
N PRO A 302 12.20 17.21 14.77
CA PRO A 302 12.34 18.43 13.95
C PRO A 302 10.99 18.91 13.40
N LEU A 303 10.14 18.01 12.94
CA LEU A 303 8.80 18.32 12.42
C LEU A 303 7.92 18.97 13.49
N LEU A 304 7.87 18.40 14.69
CA LEU A 304 7.08 18.91 15.82
C LEU A 304 7.58 20.28 16.29
N ARG A 305 8.91 20.48 16.35
CA ARG A 305 9.48 21.80 16.72
C ARG A 305 9.09 22.89 15.71
N ARG A 306 9.15 22.62 14.40
CA ARG A 306 8.73 23.58 13.37
C ARG A 306 7.24 23.85 13.43
N GLY A 307 6.45 22.82 13.74
CA GLY A 307 5.00 22.96 13.93
C GLY A 307 4.59 23.66 15.24
N GLY A 308 5.52 23.83 16.20
CA GLY A 308 5.22 24.41 17.51
C GLY A 308 4.26 23.57 18.36
N ILE A 309 4.25 22.25 18.15
CA ILE A 309 3.34 21.31 18.82
C ILE A 309 4.12 20.11 19.40
N SER A 310 3.50 19.42 20.33
CA SER A 310 4.02 18.19 20.94
C SER A 310 3.21 16.97 20.50
N VAL A 311 3.70 15.75 20.77
CA VAL A 311 2.96 14.50 20.53
C VAL A 311 1.58 14.54 21.21
N ALA A 312 1.48 15.10 22.42
CA ALA A 312 0.23 15.19 23.19
C ALA A 312 -0.82 16.12 22.53
N ASP A 313 -0.41 17.05 21.69
CA ASP A 313 -1.30 17.97 20.99
C ASP A 313 -1.90 17.37 19.72
N ILE A 314 -1.48 16.13 19.34
CA ILE A 314 -1.89 15.47 18.10
C ILE A 314 -2.91 14.36 18.42
N PRO A 315 -4.20 14.59 18.17
CA PRO A 315 -5.23 13.62 18.48
C PRO A 315 -5.28 12.46 17.47
N GLN A 316 -4.74 12.63 16.26
CA GLN A 316 -4.90 11.68 15.17
C GLN A 316 -3.56 11.32 14.54
N TRP A 317 -3.37 10.03 14.27
CA TRP A 317 -2.13 9.47 13.76
C TRP A 317 -2.39 8.56 12.56
N ALA A 318 -1.63 8.76 11.49
CA ALA A 318 -1.56 7.90 10.33
C ALA A 318 -0.17 7.24 10.30
N VAL A 319 -0.04 6.07 10.88
CA VAL A 319 1.21 5.31 10.87
C VAL A 319 1.11 4.23 9.80
N HIS A 320 2.04 4.22 8.83
CA HIS A 320 2.11 3.16 7.84
C HIS A 320 2.22 1.79 8.52
N PRO A 321 1.27 0.87 8.29
CA PRO A 321 1.26 -0.41 8.95
C PRO A 321 2.19 -1.41 8.24
N GLY A 322 3.50 -1.22 8.39
CA GLY A 322 4.52 -2.11 7.85
C GLY A 322 4.46 -3.53 8.44
N GLY A 323 3.71 -3.70 9.53
CA GLY A 323 3.42 -4.93 10.25
C GLY A 323 2.99 -4.59 11.67
N ARG A 324 2.33 -5.53 12.36
CA ARG A 324 1.83 -5.34 13.73
C ARG A 324 2.93 -4.89 14.70
N SER A 325 4.10 -5.50 14.64
CA SER A 325 5.23 -5.19 15.55
C SER A 325 5.73 -3.76 15.39
N ILE A 326 5.71 -3.20 14.16
CA ILE A 326 6.07 -1.80 13.90
C ILE A 326 5.06 -0.87 14.56
N LEU A 327 3.76 -1.13 14.39
CA LEU A 327 2.70 -0.34 15.01
C LEU A 327 2.81 -0.38 16.54
N ASP A 328 3.06 -1.56 17.13
CA ASP A 328 3.21 -1.73 18.59
C ASP A 328 4.42 -0.93 19.12
N LYS A 329 5.52 -0.85 18.36
CA LYS A 329 6.71 -0.08 18.74
C LYS A 329 6.47 1.43 18.69
N VAL A 330 5.84 1.91 17.61
CA VAL A 330 5.49 3.34 17.50
C VAL A 330 4.50 3.76 18.59
N GLU A 331 3.44 2.95 18.83
CA GLU A 331 2.46 3.17 19.89
C GLU A 331 3.13 3.29 21.26
N GLY A 332 3.96 2.30 21.62
CA GLY A 332 4.67 2.30 22.90
C GLY A 332 5.65 3.45 23.05
N ARG A 333 6.47 3.73 22.02
CA ARG A 333 7.52 4.76 22.08
C ARG A 333 6.95 6.17 22.17
N LEU A 334 5.89 6.46 21.44
CA LEU A 334 5.25 7.78 21.43
C LEU A 334 4.11 7.87 22.46
N SER A 335 3.86 6.81 23.24
CA SER A 335 2.76 6.73 24.24
C SER A 335 1.40 7.06 23.63
N LEU A 336 1.16 6.55 22.42
CA LEU A 336 -0.13 6.70 21.74
C LEU A 336 -1.16 5.76 22.33
N THR A 337 -2.42 6.13 22.21
CA THR A 337 -3.54 5.29 22.61
C THR A 337 -3.92 4.32 21.51
N GLU A 338 -4.56 3.21 21.86
CA GLU A 338 -5.14 2.25 20.92
C GLU A 338 -6.05 2.96 19.88
N TRP A 339 -6.83 3.94 20.35
CA TRP A 339 -7.71 4.74 19.49
C TRP A 339 -6.94 5.53 18.41
N GLN A 340 -5.80 6.14 18.76
CA GLN A 340 -4.97 6.87 17.81
C GLN A 340 -4.36 5.95 16.75
N MET A 341 -4.12 4.69 17.09
CA MET A 341 -3.54 3.68 16.18
C MET A 341 -4.60 2.90 15.39
N LEU A 342 -5.89 3.04 15.75
CA LEU A 342 -6.98 2.24 15.17
C LEU A 342 -7.04 2.31 13.63
N PRO A 343 -6.93 3.48 12.96
CA PRO A 343 -6.98 3.55 11.49
C PRO A 343 -5.88 2.73 10.82
N SER A 344 -4.66 2.77 11.37
CA SER A 344 -3.52 2.00 10.87
C SER A 344 -3.69 0.50 11.07
N ARG A 345 -4.19 0.09 12.25
CA ARG A 345 -4.43 -1.32 12.57
C ARG A 345 -5.57 -1.91 11.75
N GLU A 346 -6.62 -1.15 11.51
CA GLU A 346 -7.74 -1.58 10.67
C GLU A 346 -7.33 -1.76 9.21
N VAL A 347 -6.54 -0.83 8.64
CA VAL A 347 -6.02 -0.99 7.28
C VAL A 347 -5.15 -2.24 7.17
N LEU A 348 -4.26 -2.49 8.14
CA LEU A 348 -3.45 -3.71 8.17
C LEU A 348 -4.33 -4.97 8.22
N ARG A 349 -5.34 -4.98 9.09
CA ARG A 349 -6.25 -6.10 9.26
C ARG A 349 -7.03 -6.41 7.98
N ASP A 350 -7.58 -5.38 7.35
CA ASP A 350 -8.57 -5.52 6.27
C ASP A 350 -7.95 -5.59 4.87
N ALA A 351 -6.77 -5.02 4.69
CA ALA A 351 -6.13 -4.90 3.38
C ALA A 351 -4.67 -5.37 3.33
N GLY A 352 -4.00 -5.58 4.47
CA GLY A 352 -2.59 -5.91 4.54
C GLY A 352 -1.68 -4.71 4.25
N ASN A 353 -0.41 -5.00 3.92
CA ASN A 353 0.58 -3.99 3.55
C ASN A 353 0.71 -3.91 2.03
N MET A 354 0.20 -2.86 1.42
CA MET A 354 0.28 -2.54 -0.01
C MET A 354 1.42 -1.53 -0.28
N SER A 355 2.54 -1.66 0.43
CA SER A 355 3.72 -0.79 0.29
C SER A 355 3.35 0.71 0.27
N SER A 356 3.78 1.46 -0.76
CA SER A 356 3.59 2.92 -0.84
C SER A 356 2.12 3.38 -0.81
N ALA A 357 1.20 2.58 -1.31
CA ALA A 357 -0.22 2.93 -1.31
C ALA A 357 -0.84 2.92 0.09
N THR A 358 -0.35 2.09 1.01
CA THR A 358 -1.00 1.80 2.30
C THR A 358 -1.24 3.04 3.15
N ILE A 359 -0.31 3.99 3.19
CA ILE A 359 -0.48 5.20 4.00
C ILE A 359 -1.65 6.06 3.51
N LEU A 360 -1.91 6.07 2.20
CA LEU A 360 -3.08 6.77 1.65
C LEU A 360 -4.40 6.09 2.06
N PHE A 361 -4.42 4.75 2.22
CA PHE A 361 -5.57 4.04 2.82
C PHE A 361 -5.82 4.48 4.27
N VAL A 362 -4.76 4.63 5.07
CA VAL A 362 -4.89 5.12 6.45
C VAL A 362 -5.40 6.55 6.47
N LEU A 363 -4.88 7.44 5.62
CA LEU A 363 -5.33 8.82 5.52
C LEU A 363 -6.78 8.93 5.02
N ALA A 364 -7.18 8.10 4.05
CA ALA A 364 -8.56 8.03 3.57
C ALA A 364 -9.52 7.60 4.69
N ARG A 365 -9.12 6.65 5.55
CA ARG A 365 -9.91 6.25 6.71
C ARG A 365 -10.03 7.38 7.74
N LEU A 366 -8.97 8.13 7.98
CA LEU A 366 -9.02 9.32 8.84
C LEU A 366 -9.93 10.42 8.29
N LEU A 367 -9.98 10.63 6.97
CA LEU A 367 -10.93 11.55 6.36
C LEU A 367 -12.39 11.18 6.64
N GLN A 368 -12.70 9.88 6.72
CA GLN A 368 -14.06 9.38 6.98
C GLN A 368 -14.45 9.43 8.46
N THR A 369 -13.52 9.22 9.36
CA THR A 369 -13.80 8.98 10.79
C THR A 369 -13.17 10.01 11.72
N GLY A 370 -12.20 10.79 11.25
CA GLY A 370 -11.44 11.72 12.05
C GLY A 370 -12.19 13.01 12.39
N ALA A 371 -11.82 13.63 13.50
CA ALA A 371 -12.27 14.97 13.86
C ALA A 371 -11.32 16.03 13.28
N PRO A 372 -11.79 17.24 12.95
CA PRO A 372 -10.91 18.35 12.54
C PRO A 372 -9.78 18.61 13.55
N GLY A 373 -8.56 18.84 13.03
CA GLY A 373 -7.39 19.11 13.89
C GLY A 373 -6.08 18.58 13.33
N PRO A 374 -4.99 18.67 14.11
CA PRO A 374 -3.68 18.19 13.73
C PRO A 374 -3.67 16.65 13.51
N VAL A 375 -2.94 16.21 12.50
CA VAL A 375 -2.68 14.81 12.17
C VAL A 375 -1.18 14.66 11.99
N ALA A 376 -0.54 13.69 12.64
CA ALA A 376 0.79 13.26 12.29
C ALA A 376 0.72 12.00 11.43
N ALA A 377 1.48 12.00 10.34
CA ALA A 377 1.61 10.84 9.48
C ALA A 377 3.07 10.39 9.41
N MET A 378 3.32 9.06 9.33
CA MET A 378 4.68 8.53 9.15
C MET A 378 4.69 7.21 8.41
N ALA A 379 5.81 6.96 7.73
CA ALA A 379 6.12 5.69 7.10
C ALA A 379 7.63 5.38 7.17
N PHE A 380 7.94 4.11 6.96
CA PHE A 380 9.29 3.57 7.05
C PHE A 380 9.65 2.91 5.73
N GLY A 381 10.88 3.11 5.30
CA GLY A 381 11.38 2.57 4.04
C GLY A 381 12.83 2.13 4.12
N PRO A 382 13.36 1.60 3.02
CA PRO A 382 14.75 1.18 2.93
C PRO A 382 15.74 2.24 3.35
N GLY A 383 16.89 1.78 3.97
CA GLY A 383 17.96 2.67 4.30
C GLY A 383 18.39 2.79 5.77
N LEU A 384 17.69 2.57 6.87
CA LEU A 384 16.26 2.74 7.12
C LEU A 384 15.88 4.22 7.00
N SER A 385 14.89 4.56 6.21
CA SER A 385 14.39 5.92 6.12
C SER A 385 13.06 6.07 6.84
N ILE A 386 12.87 7.18 7.55
CA ILE A 386 11.66 7.57 8.27
C ILE A 386 11.13 8.83 7.63
N GLU A 387 10.01 8.73 6.98
CA GLU A 387 9.28 9.88 6.44
C GLU A 387 8.16 10.26 7.39
N SER A 388 7.98 11.54 7.66
CA SER A 388 6.87 12.04 8.45
C SER A 388 6.27 13.32 7.87
N ALA A 389 5.00 13.55 8.18
CA ALA A 389 4.29 14.75 7.79
C ALA A 389 3.41 15.26 8.94
N LEU A 390 3.35 16.57 9.07
CA LEU A 390 2.35 17.28 9.84
C LEU A 390 1.24 17.70 8.88
N LEU A 391 0.06 17.21 9.13
CA LEU A 391 -1.14 17.48 8.36
C LEU A 391 -2.19 18.14 9.27
N ARG A 392 -3.24 18.66 8.67
CA ARG A 392 -4.42 19.13 9.41
C ARG A 392 -5.68 18.65 8.71
N LEU A 393 -6.53 17.92 9.40
CA LEU A 393 -7.85 17.57 8.91
C LEU A 393 -8.76 18.80 9.00
N LEU A 394 -9.28 19.20 7.85
CA LEU A 394 -10.20 20.32 7.70
C LEU A 394 -11.62 19.75 7.45
N PRO A 395 -12.65 20.31 8.09
CA PRO A 395 -14.03 19.87 7.86
C PRO A 395 -14.45 20.16 6.41
N ALA A 396 -15.47 19.46 5.95
CA ALA A 396 -16.15 19.84 4.71
C ALA A 396 -16.60 21.32 4.80
N ALA A 397 -16.47 22.04 3.69
CA ALA A 397 -16.99 23.40 3.62
C ALA A 397 -18.49 23.40 3.92
N GLN A 398 -18.92 24.24 4.85
CA GLN A 398 -20.36 24.45 5.07
C GLN A 398 -20.93 25.11 3.81
N ARG A 399 -21.90 24.45 3.18
CA ARG A 399 -22.65 25.01 2.03
C ARG A 399 -23.58 26.12 2.47
#